data_92d9a547fdfe56063e790f0d61f0089f
#
_entry.id   92d9a547fdfe56063e790f0d61f0089f
#
_cell.length_a   1.000
_cell.length_b   1.000
_cell.length_c   1.000
_cell.angle_alpha   90.00
_cell.angle_beta   90.00
_cell.angle_gamma   90.00
#
_symmetry.space_group_name_H-M   'P 1'
#
loop_
_entity.id
_entity.type
_entity.pdbx_description
1 polymer ?
#
loop_
_entity_poly.entity_id
_entity_poly.type
_entity_poly.pdbx_seq_one_letter_code
_entity_poly.pdbx_strand_id
1 'polypeptide(L)'
;HVRVSFPEQVGNFKEEEVLMSTIYVWIIAMFVISIIIAVVRPMIKGKVGEAAVSLLLKQLASDKYKIVNDVILSSEGGNTSTTQIDHIVVSVYGIFSIETKNYKGWICGTENAKQWTQSIYGHKYKFMNPIHQNYAHVKALESMLRSNGYEAVPIYSIIAFPGDTTLKVTANKARVVKWGAVVDTVKNLSDTVCLSDDDVEKITMKLMDREAEKTQLREHINEIHEVKV
;
A
#
# COMPACT_ATOMS: atom_id res chain seq x y z
N HIS A 1 57.79 37.94 48.57
CA HIS A 1 56.48 37.65 48.03
C HIS A 1 56.60 36.84 46.72
N VAL A 2 56.42 35.53 46.84
CA VAL A 2 56.38 34.65 45.68
C VAL A 2 54.90 34.61 45.24
N ARG A 3 54.62 35.15 44.02
CA ARG A 3 53.29 35.04 43.38
C ARG A 3 53.23 33.67 42.69
N VAL A 4 52.51 32.76 43.26
CA VAL A 4 52.19 31.48 42.62
C VAL A 4 51.05 31.74 41.64
N SER A 5 51.33 31.74 40.35
CA SER A 5 50.30 31.73 39.28
C SER A 5 49.78 30.30 39.12
N PHE A 6 48.54 30.08 39.45
CA PHE A 6 47.86 28.83 39.13
C PHE A 6 47.53 28.78 37.65
N PRO A 7 47.74 27.67 36.97
CA PRO A 7 47.57 27.59 35.54
C PRO A 7 46.11 27.61 35.10
N GLU A 8 45.88 28.29 34.02
CA GLU A 8 44.65 28.46 33.19
C GLU A 8 44.10 27.18 32.56
N GLN A 9 44.49 25.99 33.06
CA GLN A 9 44.13 24.69 32.48
C GLN A 9 42.72 24.18 32.82
N VAL A 10 42.04 24.73 33.80
CA VAL A 10 40.71 24.27 34.26
C VAL A 10 39.60 24.71 33.27
N GLY A 11 39.80 25.75 32.48
CA GLY A 11 38.84 26.23 31.48
C GLY A 11 38.72 25.32 30.28
N ASN A 12 39.85 24.83 29.74
CA ASN A 12 39.90 24.00 28.53
C ASN A 12 39.24 22.64 28.69
N PHE A 13 39.33 22.01 29.87
CA PHE A 13 38.69 20.68 30.09
C PHE A 13 37.14 20.75 30.06
N LYS A 14 36.54 21.84 30.57
CA LYS A 14 35.08 22.00 30.50
C LYS A 14 34.57 22.27 29.08
N GLU A 15 35.31 23.04 28.30
CA GLU A 15 34.97 23.31 26.89
C GLU A 15 35.05 22.04 26.04
N GLU A 16 36.08 21.21 26.25
CA GLU A 16 36.22 19.92 25.55
C GLU A 16 35.08 18.94 25.94
N GLU A 17 34.72 18.82 27.22
CA GLU A 17 33.58 17.99 27.66
C GLU A 17 32.26 18.47 27.05
N VAL A 18 31.99 19.76 27.00
CA VAL A 18 30.79 20.34 26.36
C VAL A 18 30.79 20.09 24.87
N LEU A 19 31.92 20.25 24.19
CA LEU A 19 32.06 19.96 22.76
C LEU A 19 31.78 18.49 22.47
N MET A 20 32.40 17.57 23.24
CA MET A 20 32.21 16.13 23.08
C MET A 20 30.75 15.73 23.34
N SER A 21 30.13 16.25 24.38
CA SER A 21 28.71 15.98 24.66
C SER A 21 27.79 16.47 23.53
N THR A 22 28.09 17.62 22.97
CA THR A 22 27.35 18.17 21.82
C THR A 22 27.50 17.29 20.56
N ILE A 23 28.72 16.80 20.29
CA ILE A 23 28.98 15.87 19.18
C ILE A 23 28.17 14.56 19.36
N TYR A 24 28.17 14.00 20.56
CA TYR A 24 27.37 12.80 20.84
C TYR A 24 25.88 13.00 20.62
N VAL A 25 25.32 14.15 21.05
CA VAL A 25 23.92 14.49 20.80
C VAL A 25 23.62 14.53 19.30
N TRP A 26 24.50 15.16 18.50
CA TRP A 26 24.30 15.19 17.04
C TRP A 26 24.41 13.81 16.38
N ILE A 27 25.36 12.98 16.83
CA ILE A 27 25.48 11.58 16.33
C ILE A 27 24.21 10.79 16.65
N ILE A 28 23.70 10.89 17.86
CA ILE A 28 22.45 10.21 18.26
C ILE A 28 21.27 10.75 17.43
N ALA A 29 21.16 12.05 17.26
CA ALA A 29 20.11 12.67 16.46
C ALA A 29 20.15 12.19 14.98
N MET A 30 21.34 12.16 14.37
CA MET A 30 21.51 11.63 13.01
C MET A 30 21.14 10.14 12.92
N PHE A 31 21.50 9.35 13.92
CA PHE A 31 21.15 7.93 13.97
C PHE A 31 19.62 7.74 14.07
N VAL A 32 18.94 8.48 14.95
CA VAL A 32 17.48 8.45 15.08
C VAL A 32 16.81 8.88 13.77
N ILE A 33 17.28 9.96 13.14
CA ILE A 33 16.76 10.43 11.84
C ILE A 33 16.94 9.35 10.77
N SER A 34 18.09 8.66 10.74
CA SER A 34 18.34 7.58 9.77
C SER A 34 17.36 6.41 9.93
N ILE A 35 17.02 6.05 11.18
CA ILE A 35 16.02 5.02 11.48
C ILE A 35 14.63 5.49 11.01
N ILE A 36 14.24 6.72 11.33
CA ILE A 36 12.97 7.29 10.88
C ILE A 36 12.85 7.24 9.35
N ILE A 37 13.89 7.69 8.65
CA ILE A 37 13.93 7.65 7.18
C ILE A 37 13.82 6.21 6.66
N ALA A 38 14.50 5.25 7.28
CA ALA A 38 14.44 3.84 6.87
C ALA A 38 13.04 3.24 7.02
N VAL A 39 12.28 3.63 8.04
CA VAL A 39 10.91 3.17 8.29
C VAL A 39 9.90 3.88 7.37
N VAL A 40 10.04 5.19 7.19
CA VAL A 40 9.06 6.02 6.46
C VAL A 40 9.19 5.88 4.94
N ARG A 41 10.40 5.71 4.41
CA ARG A 41 10.64 5.55 2.95
C ARG A 41 9.79 4.48 2.27
N PRO A 42 9.69 3.23 2.78
CA PRO A 42 8.87 2.19 2.15
C PRO A 42 7.39 2.55 2.13
N MET A 43 6.87 3.19 3.19
CA MET A 43 5.47 3.62 3.29
C MET A 43 5.16 4.71 2.24
N ILE A 44 6.00 5.74 2.15
CA ILE A 44 5.83 6.81 1.13
C ILE A 44 5.90 6.21 -0.28
N LYS A 45 6.86 5.30 -0.52
CA LYS A 45 7.01 4.64 -1.82
C LYS A 45 5.76 3.85 -2.20
N GLY A 46 5.12 3.14 -1.25
CA GLY A 46 3.84 2.45 -1.45
C GLY A 46 2.76 3.44 -1.88
N LYS A 47 2.51 4.45 -1.08
CA LYS A 47 1.48 5.48 -1.33
C LYS A 47 1.66 6.23 -2.66
N VAL A 48 2.88 6.51 -3.08
CA VAL A 48 3.15 7.11 -4.41
C VAL A 48 2.71 6.17 -5.53
N GLY A 49 2.95 4.85 -5.40
CA GLY A 49 2.48 3.87 -6.37
C GLY A 49 0.96 3.80 -6.47
N GLU A 50 0.28 3.71 -5.34
CA GLU A 50 -1.18 3.72 -5.25
C GLU A 50 -1.76 5.01 -5.87
N ALA A 51 -1.22 6.19 -5.53
CA ALA A 51 -1.66 7.46 -6.11
C ALA A 51 -1.49 7.51 -7.64
N ALA A 52 -0.40 6.96 -8.17
CA ALA A 52 -0.16 6.89 -9.61
C ALA A 52 -1.21 6.02 -10.32
N VAL A 53 -1.51 4.82 -9.77
CA VAL A 53 -2.53 3.92 -10.34
C VAL A 53 -3.92 4.53 -10.20
N SER A 54 -4.26 5.13 -9.06
CA SER A 54 -5.53 5.84 -8.86
C SER A 54 -5.75 6.95 -9.91
N LEU A 55 -4.69 7.72 -10.23
CA LEU A 55 -4.76 8.75 -11.27
C LEU A 55 -5.00 8.16 -12.67
N LEU A 56 -4.37 7.03 -12.99
CA LEU A 56 -4.60 6.34 -14.27
C LEU A 56 -6.04 5.81 -14.36
N LEU A 57 -6.57 5.23 -13.30
CA LEU A 57 -7.94 4.72 -13.26
C LEU A 57 -9.00 5.81 -13.48
N LYS A 58 -8.73 7.08 -13.15
CA LYS A 58 -9.63 8.21 -13.48
C LYS A 58 -9.87 8.40 -14.99
N GLN A 59 -9.07 7.77 -15.85
CA GLN A 59 -9.28 7.79 -17.31
C GLN A 59 -10.39 6.81 -17.76
N LEU A 60 -10.89 5.95 -16.85
CA LEU A 60 -12.08 5.13 -17.14
C LEU A 60 -13.33 6.04 -17.23
N ALA A 61 -14.24 5.69 -18.12
CA ALA A 61 -15.48 6.43 -18.29
C ALA A 61 -16.33 6.34 -17.01
N SER A 62 -16.70 7.50 -16.43
CA SER A 62 -17.37 7.60 -15.13
C SER A 62 -18.81 7.10 -15.11
N ASP A 63 -19.48 7.00 -16.27
CA ASP A 63 -20.82 6.43 -16.43
C ASP A 63 -20.85 4.90 -16.28
N LYS A 64 -19.74 4.21 -16.64
CA LYS A 64 -19.64 2.76 -16.62
C LYS A 64 -18.78 2.21 -15.50
N TYR A 65 -17.89 3.01 -14.92
CA TYR A 65 -16.91 2.58 -13.96
C TYR A 65 -16.89 3.49 -12.74
N LYS A 66 -17.05 2.93 -11.56
CA LYS A 66 -16.89 3.61 -10.27
C LYS A 66 -15.60 3.11 -9.62
N ILE A 67 -14.82 4.03 -9.08
CA ILE A 67 -13.50 3.71 -8.50
C ILE A 67 -13.56 4.00 -7.00
N VAL A 68 -13.22 3.01 -6.20
CA VAL A 68 -13.07 3.13 -4.74
C VAL A 68 -11.65 2.71 -4.37
N ASN A 69 -10.98 3.53 -3.56
CA ASN A 69 -9.60 3.28 -3.18
C ASN A 69 -9.50 3.01 -1.67
N ASP A 70 -8.46 2.28 -1.26
CA ASP A 70 -8.07 2.11 0.15
C ASP A 70 -9.18 1.50 1.04
N VAL A 71 -9.90 0.52 0.52
CA VAL A 71 -11.04 -0.11 1.21
C VAL A 71 -10.57 -1.22 2.15
N ILE A 72 -11.06 -1.23 3.40
CA ILE A 72 -10.86 -2.34 4.33
C ILE A 72 -12.10 -3.21 4.38
N LEU A 73 -11.92 -4.50 4.14
CA LEU A 73 -12.95 -5.52 4.28
C LEU A 73 -12.55 -6.56 5.31
N SER A 74 -13.54 -7.16 5.97
CA SER A 74 -13.34 -8.33 6.84
C SER A 74 -12.97 -9.55 5.99
N SER A 75 -11.96 -10.31 6.40
CA SER A 75 -11.63 -11.59 5.75
C SER A 75 -12.65 -12.67 6.17
N GLU A 76 -12.97 -13.60 5.27
CA GLU A 76 -13.74 -14.80 5.62
C GLU A 76 -12.96 -15.63 6.66
N GLY A 77 -13.59 -15.93 7.81
CA GLY A 77 -12.98 -16.83 8.81
C GLY A 77 -13.26 -16.51 10.27
N GLY A 78 -14.17 -15.57 10.56
CA GLY A 78 -14.71 -15.39 11.93
C GLY A 78 -13.76 -14.83 12.98
N ASN A 79 -12.53 -14.57 12.67
CA ASN A 79 -11.58 -13.82 13.49
C ASN A 79 -11.34 -12.45 12.85
N THR A 80 -11.15 -11.44 13.67
CA THR A 80 -10.90 -10.02 13.44
C THR A 80 -9.87 -9.65 12.36
N SER A 81 -9.59 -10.53 11.41
CA SER A 81 -8.65 -10.26 10.33
C SER A 81 -9.33 -9.44 9.24
N THR A 82 -8.75 -8.31 8.92
CA THR A 82 -9.18 -7.44 7.83
C THR A 82 -8.15 -7.46 6.71
N THR A 83 -8.59 -7.14 5.49
CA THR A 83 -7.72 -6.94 4.35
C THR A 83 -7.97 -5.56 3.76
N GLN A 84 -6.90 -4.86 3.39
CA GLN A 84 -6.95 -3.54 2.75
C GLN A 84 -6.69 -3.71 1.26
N ILE A 85 -7.61 -3.22 0.44
CA ILE A 85 -7.57 -3.30 -1.02
C ILE A 85 -7.19 -1.94 -1.56
N ASP A 86 -6.12 -1.85 -2.36
CA ASP A 86 -5.60 -0.59 -2.87
C ASP A 86 -6.61 0.11 -3.76
N HIS A 87 -7.15 -0.60 -4.76
CA HIS A 87 -8.16 -0.05 -5.67
C HIS A 87 -9.20 -1.10 -6.04
N ILE A 88 -10.45 -0.67 -6.07
CA ILE A 88 -11.59 -1.45 -6.56
C ILE A 88 -12.23 -0.65 -7.68
N VAL A 89 -12.44 -1.28 -8.84
CA VAL A 89 -13.27 -0.70 -9.90
C VAL A 89 -14.55 -1.53 -9.97
N VAL A 90 -15.68 -0.88 -9.75
CA VAL A 90 -17.03 -1.47 -9.87
C VAL A 90 -17.60 -1.06 -11.21
N SER A 91 -18.11 -2.00 -11.97
CA SER A 91 -18.72 -1.72 -13.29
C SER A 91 -19.87 -2.67 -13.60
N VAL A 92 -20.64 -2.35 -14.62
CA VAL A 92 -21.68 -3.26 -15.14
C VAL A 92 -21.10 -4.59 -15.66
N TYR A 93 -19.78 -4.70 -15.87
CA TYR A 93 -19.09 -5.90 -16.34
C TYR A 93 -18.50 -6.76 -15.19
N GLY A 94 -18.64 -6.31 -13.95
CA GLY A 94 -18.08 -6.95 -12.75
C GLY A 94 -17.18 -6.04 -11.95
N ILE A 95 -16.40 -6.62 -11.06
CA ILE A 95 -15.54 -5.92 -10.11
C ILE A 95 -14.08 -6.25 -10.38
N PHE A 96 -13.22 -5.23 -10.32
CA PHE A 96 -11.77 -5.39 -10.51
C PHE A 96 -11.06 -5.08 -9.20
N SER A 97 -10.39 -6.06 -8.62
CA SER A 97 -9.49 -5.90 -7.47
C SER A 97 -8.09 -5.66 -7.98
N ILE A 98 -7.53 -4.48 -7.70
CA ILE A 98 -6.24 -4.05 -8.22
C ILE A 98 -5.27 -3.84 -7.05
N GLU A 99 -4.23 -4.65 -7.02
CA GLU A 99 -3.12 -4.58 -6.07
C GLU A 99 -1.95 -3.84 -6.71
N THR A 100 -1.45 -2.80 -6.08
CA THR A 100 -0.36 -1.97 -6.58
C THR A 100 0.95 -2.34 -5.91
N LYS A 101 1.98 -2.60 -6.71
CA LYS A 101 3.35 -2.80 -6.24
C LYS A 101 4.28 -1.75 -6.84
N ASN A 102 5.04 -1.06 -5.99
CA ASN A 102 6.03 -0.08 -6.44
C ASN A 102 7.45 -0.66 -6.34
N TYR A 103 7.71 -1.76 -7.06
CA TYR A 103 9.01 -2.43 -7.15
C TYR A 103 9.62 -2.22 -8.54
N LYS A 104 10.90 -1.81 -8.59
CA LYS A 104 11.67 -1.62 -9.81
C LYS A 104 12.58 -2.81 -10.08
N GLY A 105 13.17 -2.83 -11.29
CA GLY A 105 14.08 -3.89 -11.72
C GLY A 105 13.34 -5.13 -12.25
N TRP A 106 13.89 -6.29 -12.06
CA TRP A 106 13.31 -7.54 -12.54
C TRP A 106 12.46 -8.18 -11.45
N ILE A 107 11.23 -8.49 -11.79
CA ILE A 107 10.30 -9.23 -10.94
C ILE A 107 10.14 -10.63 -11.53
N CYS A 108 10.51 -11.64 -10.76
CA CYS A 108 10.43 -13.04 -11.15
C CYS A 108 9.53 -13.80 -10.18
N GLY A 109 8.61 -14.59 -10.73
CA GLY A 109 7.72 -15.41 -9.92
C GLY A 109 6.72 -16.21 -10.72
N THR A 110 6.05 -17.13 -10.06
CA THR A 110 4.94 -17.93 -10.62
C THR A 110 3.72 -17.76 -9.73
N GLU A 111 2.55 -18.07 -10.26
CA GLU A 111 1.29 -17.98 -9.55
C GLU A 111 1.28 -18.73 -8.21
N ASN A 112 1.85 -19.95 -8.19
CA ASN A 112 1.81 -20.84 -7.03
C ASN A 112 2.96 -20.63 -6.02
N ALA A 113 3.98 -19.84 -6.36
CA ALA A 113 5.10 -19.59 -5.47
C ALA A 113 4.66 -18.74 -4.26
N LYS A 114 5.05 -19.12 -3.04
CA LYS A 114 4.74 -18.34 -1.83
C LYS A 114 5.36 -16.94 -1.86
N GLN A 115 6.52 -16.81 -2.48
CA GLN A 115 7.26 -15.56 -2.59
C GLN A 115 7.77 -15.34 -4.01
N TRP A 116 7.80 -14.09 -4.42
CA TRP A 116 8.45 -13.63 -5.63
C TRP A 116 9.81 -13.03 -5.35
N THR A 117 10.60 -12.81 -6.38
CA THR A 117 11.93 -12.21 -6.27
C THR A 117 12.00 -10.92 -7.05
N GLN A 118 12.39 -9.85 -6.38
CA GLN A 118 12.89 -8.63 -7.02
C GLN A 118 14.40 -8.77 -7.19
N SER A 119 14.91 -8.49 -8.40
CA SER A 119 16.34 -8.33 -8.68
C SER A 119 16.61 -6.92 -9.15
N ILE A 120 17.46 -6.19 -8.40
CA ILE A 120 17.82 -4.81 -8.69
C ILE A 120 19.30 -4.58 -8.32
N TYR A 121 20.07 -4.01 -9.26
CA TYR A 121 21.52 -3.74 -9.09
C TYR A 121 22.32 -4.98 -8.61
N GLY A 122 21.99 -6.17 -9.11
CA GLY A 122 22.67 -7.43 -8.73
C GLY A 122 22.18 -8.04 -7.41
N HIS A 123 21.40 -7.33 -6.62
CA HIS A 123 20.81 -7.83 -5.37
C HIS A 123 19.45 -8.46 -5.59
N LYS A 124 19.16 -9.50 -4.81
CA LYS A 124 17.89 -10.24 -4.86
C LYS A 124 17.13 -10.11 -3.54
N TYR A 125 15.88 -9.65 -3.60
CA TYR A 125 15.00 -9.51 -2.45
C TYR A 125 13.75 -10.37 -2.64
N LYS A 126 13.36 -11.10 -1.59
CA LYS A 126 12.12 -11.87 -1.58
C LYS A 126 10.99 -11.00 -1.03
N PHE A 127 9.80 -11.15 -1.62
CA PHE A 127 8.57 -10.53 -1.12
C PHE A 127 7.40 -11.48 -1.32
N MET A 128 6.32 -11.25 -0.55
CA MET A 128 5.12 -12.07 -0.65
C MET A 128 4.54 -12.02 -2.06
N ASN A 129 4.06 -13.15 -2.55
CA ASN A 129 3.40 -13.24 -3.85
C ASN A 129 2.16 -12.32 -3.87
N PRO A 130 2.12 -11.27 -4.70
CA PRO A 130 1.00 -10.34 -4.72
C PRO A 130 -0.29 -10.96 -5.28
N ILE A 131 -0.22 -12.07 -6.02
CA ILE A 131 -1.41 -12.82 -6.45
C ILE A 131 -2.09 -13.45 -5.23
N HIS A 132 -1.33 -14.00 -4.28
CA HIS A 132 -1.89 -14.57 -3.05
C HIS A 132 -2.46 -13.47 -2.15
N GLN A 133 -1.83 -12.29 -2.11
CA GLN A 133 -2.37 -11.15 -1.40
C GLN A 133 -3.71 -10.71 -2.02
N ASN A 134 -3.74 -10.48 -3.33
CA ASN A 134 -4.96 -10.06 -4.02
C ASN A 134 -6.04 -11.15 -4.02
N TYR A 135 -5.67 -12.43 -3.93
CA TYR A 135 -6.65 -13.51 -3.73
C TYR A 135 -7.43 -13.36 -2.42
N ALA A 136 -6.76 -12.96 -1.32
CA ALA A 136 -7.44 -12.65 -0.07
C ALA A 136 -8.41 -11.46 -0.21
N HIS A 137 -8.02 -10.45 -0.99
CA HIS A 137 -8.88 -9.31 -1.33
C HIS A 137 -10.13 -9.74 -2.11
N VAL A 138 -9.95 -10.59 -3.13
CA VAL A 138 -11.04 -11.16 -3.92
C VAL A 138 -12.00 -11.96 -3.02
N LYS A 139 -11.48 -12.77 -2.10
CA LYS A 139 -12.32 -13.52 -1.15
C LYS A 139 -13.13 -12.63 -0.21
N ALA A 140 -12.55 -11.54 0.27
CA ALA A 140 -13.27 -10.56 1.07
C ALA A 140 -14.37 -9.84 0.27
N LEU A 141 -14.09 -9.51 -1.00
CA LEU A 141 -15.08 -8.94 -1.92
C LEU A 141 -16.21 -9.95 -2.21
N GLU A 142 -15.88 -11.21 -2.51
CA GLU A 142 -16.88 -12.27 -2.70
C GLU A 142 -17.81 -12.41 -1.49
N SER A 143 -17.26 -12.39 -0.27
CA SER A 143 -18.02 -12.47 0.97
C SER A 143 -18.96 -11.28 1.14
N MET A 144 -18.45 -10.08 0.93
CA MET A 144 -19.23 -8.83 1.00
C MET A 144 -20.37 -8.84 -0.03
N LEU A 145 -20.08 -9.21 -1.28
CA LEU A 145 -21.08 -9.28 -2.35
C LEU A 145 -22.18 -10.30 -2.02
N ARG A 146 -21.81 -11.51 -1.61
CA ARG A 146 -22.75 -12.57 -1.21
C ARG A 146 -23.67 -12.12 -0.09
N SER A 147 -23.14 -11.46 0.94
CA SER A 147 -23.91 -10.93 2.06
C SER A 147 -24.91 -9.84 1.65
N ASN A 148 -24.79 -9.30 0.45
CA ASN A 148 -25.67 -8.28 -0.12
C ASN A 148 -26.50 -8.79 -1.32
N GLY A 149 -26.55 -10.12 -1.55
CA GLY A 149 -27.37 -10.74 -2.59
C GLY A 149 -26.73 -10.80 -3.98
N TYR A 150 -25.43 -10.56 -4.09
CA TYR A 150 -24.66 -10.60 -5.35
C TYR A 150 -23.76 -11.84 -5.40
N GLU A 151 -24.33 -13.02 -5.72
CA GLU A 151 -23.58 -14.29 -5.62
C GLU A 151 -22.72 -14.63 -6.85
N ALA A 152 -23.05 -14.11 -8.02
CA ALA A 152 -22.46 -14.52 -9.30
C ALA A 152 -21.72 -13.39 -10.04
N VAL A 153 -21.31 -12.33 -9.33
CA VAL A 153 -20.59 -11.20 -9.94
C VAL A 153 -19.13 -11.60 -10.14
N PRO A 154 -18.61 -11.52 -11.38
CA PRO A 154 -17.21 -11.82 -11.64
C PRO A 154 -16.29 -10.80 -10.96
N ILE A 155 -15.21 -11.29 -10.33
CA ILE A 155 -14.18 -10.46 -9.73
C ILE A 155 -12.85 -10.76 -10.43
N TYR A 156 -12.28 -9.73 -11.04
CA TYR A 156 -11.02 -9.81 -11.78
C TYR A 156 -9.86 -9.35 -10.91
N SER A 157 -8.80 -10.18 -10.85
CA SER A 157 -7.59 -9.89 -10.10
C SER A 157 -6.53 -9.26 -11.01
N ILE A 158 -6.06 -8.05 -10.66
CA ILE A 158 -5.03 -7.32 -11.39
C ILE A 158 -3.91 -6.93 -10.43
N ILE A 159 -2.65 -7.24 -10.81
CA ILE A 159 -1.45 -6.82 -10.07
C ILE A 159 -0.69 -5.83 -10.93
N ALA A 160 -0.49 -4.62 -10.43
CA ALA A 160 0.08 -3.51 -11.18
C ALA A 160 1.48 -3.13 -10.69
N PHE A 161 2.48 -3.13 -11.61
CA PHE A 161 3.87 -2.75 -11.35
C PHE A 161 4.28 -1.49 -12.12
N PRO A 162 5.34 -0.74 -11.70
CA PRO A 162 5.85 0.41 -12.42
C PRO A 162 6.22 0.11 -13.87
N GLY A 163 6.18 1.14 -14.73
CA GLY A 163 6.51 1.02 -16.14
C GLY A 163 7.96 0.58 -16.43
N ASP A 164 8.89 0.95 -15.56
CA ASP A 164 10.32 0.60 -15.61
C ASP A 164 10.66 -0.78 -15.02
N THR A 165 9.65 -1.58 -14.67
CA THR A 165 9.80 -2.96 -14.17
C THR A 165 9.86 -3.95 -15.32
N THR A 166 10.78 -4.91 -15.27
CA THR A 166 10.80 -6.08 -16.16
C THR A 166 10.08 -7.25 -15.49
N LEU A 167 8.93 -7.61 -16.02
CA LEU A 167 8.11 -8.72 -15.49
C LEU A 167 8.52 -10.05 -16.13
N LYS A 168 9.00 -11.00 -15.32
CA LYS A 168 9.28 -12.40 -15.65
C LYS A 168 8.37 -13.28 -14.79
N VAL A 169 7.08 -13.17 -15.03
CA VAL A 169 6.02 -13.79 -14.22
C VAL A 169 5.15 -14.67 -15.08
N THR A 170 4.79 -15.85 -14.54
CA THR A 170 3.80 -16.75 -15.14
C THR A 170 2.57 -16.80 -14.22
N ALA A 171 1.43 -16.31 -14.71
CA ALA A 171 0.16 -16.28 -13.99
C ALA A 171 -1.01 -16.46 -14.96
N ASN A 172 -2.03 -17.22 -14.54
CA ASN A 172 -3.25 -17.49 -15.31
C ASN A 172 -4.49 -16.89 -14.64
N LYS A 173 -4.56 -16.90 -13.30
CA LYS A 173 -5.72 -16.45 -12.51
C LYS A 173 -5.75 -14.95 -12.24
N ALA A 174 -4.60 -14.30 -12.39
CA ALA A 174 -4.47 -12.85 -12.23
C ALA A 174 -3.79 -12.22 -13.45
N ARG A 175 -4.13 -10.97 -13.75
CA ARG A 175 -3.43 -10.17 -14.76
C ARG A 175 -2.29 -9.41 -14.08
N VAL A 176 -1.05 -9.70 -14.45
CA VAL A 176 0.14 -9.01 -13.94
C VAL A 176 0.63 -8.06 -15.01
N VAL A 177 0.48 -6.77 -14.76
CA VAL A 177 0.64 -5.73 -15.78
C VAL A 177 1.49 -4.56 -15.28
N LYS A 178 1.90 -3.70 -16.19
CA LYS A 178 2.48 -2.38 -15.86
C LYS A 178 1.38 -1.37 -15.58
N TRP A 179 1.65 -0.36 -14.75
CA TRP A 179 0.67 0.68 -14.40
C TRP A 179 -0.02 1.27 -15.63
N GLY A 180 0.74 1.62 -16.68
CA GLY A 180 0.17 2.19 -17.91
C GLY A 180 -0.78 1.26 -18.68
N ALA A 181 -0.78 -0.04 -18.40
CA ALA A 181 -1.65 -1.01 -19.04
C ALA A 181 -2.91 -1.35 -18.20
N VAL A 182 -3.06 -0.79 -16.99
CA VAL A 182 -4.16 -1.13 -16.09
C VAL A 182 -5.51 -0.77 -16.71
N VAL A 183 -5.65 0.43 -17.27
CA VAL A 183 -6.89 0.91 -17.89
C VAL A 183 -7.32 0.02 -19.05
N ASP A 184 -6.39 -0.28 -19.95
CA ASP A 184 -6.66 -1.17 -21.09
C ASP A 184 -6.98 -2.59 -20.62
N THR A 185 -6.34 -3.08 -19.56
CA THR A 185 -6.63 -4.38 -18.98
C THR A 185 -8.05 -4.44 -18.43
N VAL A 186 -8.50 -3.40 -17.71
CA VAL A 186 -9.89 -3.31 -17.23
C VAL A 186 -10.85 -3.32 -18.43
N LYS A 187 -10.62 -2.48 -19.44
CA LYS A 187 -11.47 -2.40 -20.65
C LYS A 187 -11.52 -3.73 -21.41
N ASN A 188 -10.40 -4.42 -21.55
CA ASN A 188 -10.33 -5.72 -22.27
C ASN A 188 -11.02 -6.86 -21.52
N LEU A 189 -11.22 -6.74 -20.22
CA LEU A 189 -11.98 -7.69 -19.39
C LEU A 189 -13.45 -7.29 -19.23
N SER A 190 -13.84 -6.11 -19.74
CA SER A 190 -15.20 -5.55 -19.68
C SER A 190 -15.98 -5.93 -20.95
N ASP A 191 -16.34 -7.21 -21.07
CA ASP A 191 -16.98 -7.75 -22.29
C ASP A 191 -18.46 -8.08 -22.11
N THR A 192 -18.85 -8.63 -20.96
CA THR A 192 -20.20 -9.11 -20.70
C THR A 192 -20.87 -8.34 -19.55
N VAL A 193 -22.01 -7.72 -19.82
CA VAL A 193 -22.80 -7.01 -18.81
C VAL A 193 -23.43 -8.02 -17.86
N CYS A 194 -23.20 -7.86 -16.55
CA CYS A 194 -23.69 -8.73 -15.49
C CYS A 194 -24.33 -7.98 -14.31
N LEU A 195 -24.20 -6.66 -14.25
CA LEU A 195 -24.80 -5.79 -13.26
C LEU A 195 -25.59 -4.67 -13.93
N SER A 196 -26.67 -4.21 -13.30
CA SER A 196 -27.33 -2.98 -13.68
C SER A 196 -26.58 -1.75 -13.14
N ASP A 197 -26.87 -0.57 -13.68
CA ASP A 197 -26.30 0.68 -13.16
C ASP A 197 -26.70 0.92 -11.70
N ASP A 198 -27.90 0.55 -11.29
CA ASP A 198 -28.38 0.63 -9.91
C ASP A 198 -27.59 -0.31 -8.98
N ASP A 199 -27.24 -1.54 -9.44
CA ASP A 199 -26.40 -2.45 -8.68
C ASP A 199 -24.97 -1.90 -8.52
N VAL A 200 -24.42 -1.31 -9.58
CA VAL A 200 -23.10 -0.65 -9.52
C VAL A 200 -23.08 0.46 -8.48
N GLU A 201 -24.13 1.30 -8.44
CA GLU A 201 -24.26 2.37 -7.46
C GLU A 201 -24.37 1.82 -6.04
N LYS A 202 -25.25 0.83 -5.80
CA LYS A 202 -25.44 0.19 -4.48
C LYS A 202 -24.18 -0.47 -3.96
N ILE A 203 -23.47 -1.23 -4.80
CA ILE A 203 -22.20 -1.86 -4.43
C ILE A 203 -21.14 -0.80 -4.09
N THR A 204 -21.06 0.26 -4.90
CA THR A 204 -20.12 1.35 -4.69
C THR A 204 -20.38 2.06 -3.36
N MET A 205 -21.64 2.39 -3.05
CA MET A 205 -22.00 3.01 -1.76
C MET A 205 -21.59 2.14 -0.58
N LYS A 206 -21.84 0.84 -0.64
CA LYS A 206 -21.43 -0.09 0.43
C LYS A 206 -19.90 -0.15 0.63
N LEU A 207 -19.12 -0.05 -0.42
CA LEU A 207 -17.66 0.00 -0.33
C LEU A 207 -17.19 1.33 0.27
N MET A 208 -17.83 2.44 -0.09
CA MET A 208 -17.53 3.78 0.45
C MET A 208 -17.90 3.91 1.93
N ASP A 209 -19.02 3.32 2.37
CA ASP A 209 -19.41 3.30 3.78
C ASP A 209 -18.36 2.60 4.64
N ARG A 210 -17.77 1.50 4.16
CA ARG A 210 -16.66 0.81 4.83
C ARG A 210 -15.39 1.64 4.92
N GLU A 211 -15.11 2.45 3.90
CA GLU A 211 -14.00 3.41 3.95
C GLU A 211 -14.25 4.51 4.99
N ALA A 212 -15.46 5.05 5.05
CA ALA A 212 -15.86 6.07 6.02
C ALA A 212 -15.78 5.55 7.47
N GLU A 213 -16.31 4.35 7.76
CA GLU A 213 -16.19 3.68 9.07
C GLU A 213 -14.72 3.56 9.52
N LYS A 214 -13.81 3.20 8.60
CA LYS A 214 -12.37 3.13 8.86
C LYS A 214 -11.77 4.48 9.25
N THR A 215 -12.12 5.53 8.53
CA THR A 215 -11.60 6.87 8.76
C THR A 215 -12.02 7.37 10.13
N GLN A 216 -13.29 7.21 10.49
CA GLN A 216 -13.81 7.56 11.81
C GLN A 216 -13.11 6.77 12.94
N LEU A 217 -12.88 5.48 12.76
CA LEU A 217 -12.19 4.66 13.75
C LEU A 217 -10.72 5.12 13.94
N ARG A 218 -10.02 5.47 12.87
CA ARG A 218 -8.65 6.00 12.95
C ARG A 218 -8.59 7.36 13.65
N GLU A 219 -9.50 8.26 13.34
CA GLU A 219 -9.62 9.57 13.99
C GLU A 219 -9.87 9.40 15.48
N HIS A 220 -10.81 8.56 15.86
CA HIS A 220 -11.11 8.27 17.26
C HIS A 220 -9.93 7.64 18.03
N ILE A 221 -9.17 6.75 17.41
CA ILE A 221 -7.95 6.18 18.01
C ILE A 221 -6.88 7.26 18.21
N ASN A 222 -6.70 8.16 17.26
CA ASN A 222 -5.74 9.26 17.38
C ASN A 222 -6.13 10.24 18.51
N GLU A 223 -7.40 10.60 18.62
CA GLU A 223 -7.91 11.44 19.73
C GLU A 223 -7.64 10.81 21.10
N ILE A 224 -7.84 9.48 21.24
CA ILE A 224 -7.54 8.76 22.50
C ILE A 224 -6.05 8.80 22.83
N HIS A 225 -5.17 8.78 21.84
CA HIS A 225 -3.72 8.86 22.05
C HIS A 225 -3.27 10.27 22.44
N GLU A 226 -3.88 11.31 21.87
CA GLU A 226 -3.57 12.71 22.20
C GLU A 226 -4.02 13.09 23.62
N VAL A 227 -5.12 12.51 24.12
CA VAL A 227 -5.64 12.77 25.49
C VAL A 227 -4.78 12.07 26.58
N LYS A 228 -3.93 11.10 26.22
CA LYS A 228 -3.07 10.35 27.17
C LYS A 228 -1.65 10.89 27.29
N VAL A 229 -1.30 11.97 26.62
CA VAL A 229 -0.02 12.69 26.70
C VAL A 229 -0.23 13.98 27.49
#